data_ed7812944bbec79d466dbb7fbfd39789
#
_entry.id   ed7812944bbec79d466dbb7fbfd39789
#
_cell.length_a   1.000
_cell.length_b   1.000
_cell.length_c   1.000
_cell.angle_alpha   90.00
_cell.angle_beta   90.00
_cell.angle_gamma   90.00
#
_symmetry.space_group_name_H-M   'P 1'
#
loop_
_entity.id
_entity.type
_entity.pdbx_description
1 polymer ?
#
loop_
_entity_poly.entity_id
_entity_poly.type
_entity_poly.pdbx_seq_one_letter_code
_entity_poly.pdbx_strand_id
1 'polypeptide(L)'
;MARETIDGVRLVVTHEAGASAGRDTRMAKAYPDTDVLVFGHSHIPWDTTAPRASGQGGLRLLNPGSPTDRRRQPHCTYMTATIDGGALGDVELHRL
;
A
#
# COMPACT_ATOMS: atom_id res chain seq x y z
N MET A 1 13.03 5.69 -0.66
CA MET A 1 12.19 4.91 0.25
C MET A 1 12.18 5.55 1.63
N ALA A 2 11.01 5.64 2.23
CA ALA A 2 10.85 6.19 3.57
C ALA A 2 10.22 5.15 4.50
N ARG A 3 10.65 5.11 5.75
CA ARG A 3 10.11 4.22 6.77
C ARG A 3 9.61 5.03 7.96
N GLU A 4 8.42 4.71 8.43
CA GLU A 4 7.80 5.36 9.58
C GLU A 4 7.05 4.33 10.41
N THR A 5 7.01 4.57 11.72
CA THR A 5 6.13 3.81 12.61
C THR A 5 5.15 4.79 13.24
N ILE A 6 3.85 4.56 13.02
CA ILE A 6 2.80 5.44 13.50
C ILE A 6 1.84 4.60 14.33
N ASP A 7 1.73 4.91 15.61
CA ASP A 7 0.85 4.21 16.56
C ASP A 7 1.00 2.67 16.45
N GLY A 8 2.24 2.19 16.36
CA GLY A 8 2.55 0.77 16.28
C GLY A 8 2.46 0.16 14.88
N VAL A 9 1.99 0.89 13.89
CA VAL A 9 1.93 0.43 12.51
C VAL A 9 3.22 0.81 11.78
N ARG A 10 3.90 -0.19 11.23
CA ARG A 10 5.17 0.00 10.51
C ARG A 10 4.88 0.22 9.04
N LEU A 11 5.13 1.44 8.57
CA LEU A 11 4.91 1.85 7.19
C LEU A 11 6.21 1.95 6.41
N VAL A 12 6.14 1.56 5.14
CA VAL A 12 7.18 1.86 4.14
C VAL A 12 6.50 2.56 2.97
N VAL A 13 7.11 3.64 2.50
CA VAL A 13 6.69 4.35 1.29
C VAL A 13 7.82 4.22 0.27
N THR A 14 7.52 3.66 -0.89
CA THR A 14 8.48 3.49 -1.98
C THR A 14 7.91 4.02 -3.29
N HIS A 15 8.79 4.36 -4.24
CA HIS A 15 8.35 4.90 -5.52
C HIS A 15 7.52 3.89 -6.30
N GLU A 16 7.96 2.64 -6.37
CA GLU A 16 7.27 1.60 -7.13
C GLU A 16 7.44 0.23 -6.48
N ALA A 17 6.56 -0.70 -6.87
CA ALA A 17 6.60 -2.08 -6.39
C ALA A 17 6.75 -3.09 -7.54
N GLY A 18 7.16 -2.61 -8.73
CA GLY A 18 7.36 -3.45 -9.90
C GLY A 18 6.06 -3.92 -10.56
N ALA A 19 6.16 -4.92 -11.42
CA ALA A 19 5.02 -5.44 -12.16
C ALA A 19 3.93 -5.99 -11.24
N SER A 20 2.66 -5.89 -11.67
CA SER A 20 1.53 -6.36 -10.88
C SER A 20 1.54 -7.88 -10.68
N ALA A 21 2.00 -8.64 -11.67
CA ALA A 21 2.13 -10.08 -11.54
C ALA A 21 3.14 -10.45 -10.45
N GLY A 22 2.72 -11.23 -9.47
CA GLY A 22 3.55 -11.67 -8.35
C GLY A 22 3.95 -10.58 -7.36
N ARG A 23 3.36 -9.40 -7.47
CA ARG A 23 3.70 -8.24 -6.62
C ARG A 23 3.55 -8.55 -5.14
N ASP A 24 2.40 -9.09 -4.75
CA ASP A 24 2.10 -9.35 -3.34
C ASP A 24 3.13 -10.28 -2.72
N THR A 25 3.42 -11.41 -3.37
CA THR A 25 4.41 -12.38 -2.87
C THR A 25 5.81 -11.76 -2.81
N ARG A 26 6.21 -11.03 -3.84
CA ARG A 26 7.53 -10.41 -3.92
C ARG A 26 7.72 -9.35 -2.84
N MET A 27 6.68 -8.53 -2.61
CA MET A 27 6.76 -7.46 -1.61
C MET A 27 6.70 -8.01 -0.19
N ALA A 28 5.93 -9.05 0.08
CA ALA A 28 5.91 -9.68 1.39
C ALA A 28 7.28 -10.24 1.77
N LYS A 29 8.03 -10.76 0.80
CA LYS A 29 9.42 -11.22 1.01
C LYS A 29 10.40 -10.08 1.22
N ALA A 30 10.25 -9.01 0.45
CA ALA A 30 11.17 -7.87 0.50
C ALA A 30 11.01 -7.05 1.79
N TYR A 31 9.81 -7.05 2.37
CA TYR A 31 9.47 -6.22 3.53
C TYR A 31 8.88 -7.06 4.67
N PRO A 32 9.68 -7.96 5.27
CA PRO A 32 9.17 -8.90 6.28
C PRO A 32 8.74 -8.22 7.58
N ASP A 33 9.25 -7.03 7.88
CA ASP A 33 8.98 -6.28 9.11
C ASP A 33 8.02 -5.11 8.89
N THR A 34 7.32 -5.09 7.78
CA THR A 34 6.44 -3.98 7.40
C THR A 34 4.99 -4.41 7.48
N ASP A 35 4.14 -3.54 7.99
CA ASP A 35 2.70 -3.79 8.07
C ASP A 35 1.97 -3.24 6.84
N VAL A 36 2.40 -2.07 6.37
CA VAL A 36 1.79 -1.38 5.23
C VAL A 36 2.87 -0.88 4.28
N LEU A 37 2.75 -1.22 3.02
CA LEU A 37 3.61 -0.72 1.95
C LEU A 37 2.78 0.19 1.06
N VAL A 38 3.18 1.46 0.96
CA VAL A 38 2.57 2.43 0.05
C VAL A 38 3.50 2.64 -1.13
N PHE A 39 2.98 2.52 -2.33
CA PHE A 39 3.77 2.68 -3.55
C PHE A 39 2.99 3.47 -4.60
N GLY A 40 3.67 3.93 -5.63
CA GLY A 40 3.09 4.75 -6.68
C GLY A 40 3.60 4.36 -8.06
N HIS A 41 4.01 5.34 -8.84
CA HIS A 41 4.57 5.27 -10.19
C HIS A 41 3.53 4.94 -11.28
N SER A 42 2.81 3.82 -11.17
CA SER A 42 1.85 3.39 -12.19
C SER A 42 0.59 4.27 -12.26
N HIS A 43 0.29 5.03 -11.20
CA HIS A 43 -0.95 5.79 -11.02
C HIS A 43 -2.22 4.93 -11.04
N ILE A 44 -2.07 3.62 -10.90
CA ILE A 44 -3.18 2.66 -10.84
C ILE A 44 -3.46 2.33 -9.39
N PRO A 45 -4.67 2.63 -8.88
CA PRO A 45 -5.04 2.27 -7.50
C PRO A 45 -4.86 0.79 -7.23
N TRP A 46 -4.36 0.46 -6.04
CA TRP A 46 -4.11 -0.92 -5.63
C TRP A 46 -4.40 -1.06 -4.14
N ASP A 47 -5.05 -2.12 -3.75
CA ASP A 47 -5.31 -2.44 -2.35
C ASP A 47 -5.41 -3.95 -2.19
N THR A 48 -4.34 -4.57 -1.70
CA THR A 48 -4.29 -6.01 -1.45
C THR A 48 -3.64 -6.29 -0.12
N THR A 49 -3.85 -7.50 0.39
CA THR A 49 -3.14 -8.01 1.56
C THR A 49 -2.39 -9.27 1.16
N ALA A 50 -1.06 -9.22 1.27
CA ALA A 50 -0.20 -10.35 0.98
C ALA A 50 -0.04 -11.19 2.25
N PRO A 51 -0.40 -12.50 2.23
CA PRO A 51 -0.20 -13.35 3.39
C PRO A 51 1.29 -13.56 3.65
N ARG A 52 1.66 -13.69 4.93
CA ARG A 52 3.02 -14.01 5.36
C ARG A 52 3.25 -15.51 5.31
N ALA A 53 4.49 -15.92 4.99
CA ALA A 53 4.90 -17.31 5.07
C ALA A 53 4.77 -17.86 6.50
N SER A 54 4.91 -17.01 7.51
CA SER A 54 4.71 -17.37 8.92
C SER A 54 3.26 -17.70 9.26
N GLY A 55 2.32 -17.36 8.40
CA GLY A 55 0.89 -17.52 8.64
C GLY A 55 0.29 -16.48 9.60
N GLN A 56 1.08 -15.50 10.05
CA GLN A 56 0.62 -14.47 10.97
C GLN A 56 0.62 -13.10 10.32
N GLY A 57 -0.56 -12.47 10.31
CA GLY A 57 -0.75 -11.16 9.75
C GLY A 57 -0.55 -11.15 8.24
N GLY A 58 -0.27 -10.00 7.70
CA GLY A 58 -0.03 -9.82 6.28
C GLY A 58 0.58 -8.46 6.01
N LEU A 59 1.10 -8.28 4.79
CA LEU A 59 1.52 -6.98 4.31
C LEU A 59 0.36 -6.35 3.53
N ARG A 60 -0.11 -5.19 3.96
CA ARG A 60 -1.07 -4.41 3.20
C ARG A 60 -0.33 -3.60 2.13
N LEU A 61 -0.71 -3.77 0.87
CA LEU A 61 -0.13 -3.02 -0.24
C LEU A 61 -1.15 -2.00 -0.73
N LEU A 62 -0.75 -0.74 -0.76
CA LEU A 62 -1.64 0.36 -1.14
C LEU A 62 -0.97 1.24 -2.19
N ASN A 63 -1.68 1.49 -3.28
CA ASN A 63 -1.36 2.54 -4.23
C ASN A 63 -2.57 3.47 -4.32
N PRO A 64 -2.45 4.73 -3.89
CA PRO A 64 -3.58 5.66 -3.89
C PRO A 64 -3.98 6.16 -5.29
N GLY A 65 -3.27 5.76 -6.34
CA GLY A 65 -3.43 6.36 -7.65
C GLY A 65 -2.76 7.73 -7.71
N SER A 66 -3.29 8.63 -8.54
CA SER A 66 -2.78 9.99 -8.61
C SER A 66 -3.91 11.00 -8.53
N PRO A 67 -3.81 12.02 -7.67
CA PRO A 67 -4.81 13.08 -7.59
C PRO A 67 -4.73 14.09 -8.74
N THR A 68 -3.62 14.13 -9.48
CA THR A 68 -3.38 15.14 -10.51
C THR A 68 -3.16 14.58 -11.91
N ASP A 69 -2.76 13.31 -12.03
CA ASP A 69 -2.44 12.68 -13.32
C ASP A 69 -3.04 11.27 -13.35
N ARG A 70 -4.23 11.15 -13.91
CA ARG A 70 -4.93 9.86 -13.98
C ARG A 70 -4.37 8.92 -15.04
N ARG A 71 -3.57 9.41 -15.99
CA ARG A 71 -3.10 8.66 -17.15
C ARG A 71 -4.28 8.00 -17.87
N ARG A 72 -4.33 6.66 -17.95
CA ARG A 72 -5.43 5.91 -18.60
C ARG A 72 -6.53 5.51 -17.64
N GLN A 73 -6.44 5.91 -16.37
CA GLN A 73 -7.48 5.62 -15.40
C GLN A 73 -8.69 6.53 -15.60
N PRO A 74 -9.91 6.08 -15.29
CA PRO A 74 -11.11 6.89 -15.49
C PRO A 74 -11.17 8.12 -14.59
N HIS A 75 -10.49 8.09 -13.45
CA HIS A 75 -10.53 9.17 -12.45
C HIS A 75 -9.15 9.44 -11.87
N CYS A 76 -8.90 10.69 -11.49
CA CYS A 76 -7.87 10.97 -10.51
C CYS A 76 -8.35 10.48 -9.15
N THR A 77 -7.43 9.97 -8.33
CA THR A 77 -7.79 9.33 -7.06
C THR A 77 -6.82 9.69 -5.94
N TYR A 78 -7.28 9.54 -4.72
CA TYR A 78 -6.45 9.57 -3.52
C TYR A 78 -7.01 8.58 -2.51
N MET A 79 -6.26 8.32 -1.47
CA MET A 79 -6.63 7.32 -0.48
C MET A 79 -6.49 7.89 0.92
N THR A 80 -7.43 7.55 1.79
CA THR A 80 -7.37 7.87 3.21
C THR A 80 -7.41 6.60 4.04
N ALA A 81 -6.80 6.65 5.20
CA ALA A 81 -6.80 5.53 6.14
C ALA A 81 -6.70 6.06 7.56
N THR A 82 -7.16 5.25 8.52
CA THR A 82 -6.98 5.53 9.93
C THR A 82 -6.01 4.54 10.55
N ILE A 83 -5.25 5.00 11.55
CA ILE A 83 -4.37 4.15 12.34
C ILE A 83 -4.78 4.34 13.80
N ASP A 84 -5.17 3.26 14.45
CA ASP A 84 -5.63 3.30 15.82
C ASP A 84 -5.32 1.96 16.51
N GLY A 85 -4.77 2.02 17.71
CA GLY A 85 -4.49 0.84 18.50
C GLY A 85 -3.53 -0.14 17.84
N GLY A 86 -2.57 0.36 17.06
CA GLY A 86 -1.60 -0.49 16.36
C GLY A 86 -2.12 -1.15 15.09
N ALA A 87 -3.27 -0.72 14.59
CA ALA A 87 -3.88 -1.30 13.40
C ALA A 87 -4.28 -0.24 12.39
N LEU A 88 -4.14 -0.60 11.11
CA LEU A 88 -4.65 0.19 9.99
C LEU A 88 -6.13 -0.18 9.78
N GLY A 89 -6.98 0.84 9.64
CA GLY A 89 -8.41 0.65 9.37
C GLY A 89 -8.96 1.72 8.43
N ASP A 90 -10.21 1.55 8.03
CA ASP A 90 -10.96 2.53 7.25
C ASP A 90 -10.20 3.02 6.02
N VAL A 91 -9.58 2.08 5.29
CA VAL A 91 -8.90 2.42 4.03
C VAL A 91 -9.95 2.69 2.97
N GLU A 92 -9.94 3.90 2.43
CA GLU A 92 -10.90 4.33 1.43
C GLU A 92 -10.21 4.95 0.22
N LEU A 93 -10.63 4.53 -0.97
CA LEU A 93 -10.20 5.14 -2.23
C LEU A 93 -11.24 6.19 -2.63
N HIS A 94 -10.76 7.40 -2.89
CA HIS A 94 -11.62 8.53 -3.26
C HIS A 94 -11.34 8.94 -4.70
N ARG A 95 -12.41 9.25 -5.41
CA ARG A 95 -12.35 9.77 -6.79
C ARG A 95 -12.52 11.28 -6.77
N LEU A 96 -11.74 11.93 -7.60
CA LEU A 96 -11.84 13.37 -7.80
C LEU A 96 -12.74 13.70 -9.01
#